data_6954cf3041574daa48eb593f627e83b2
#
_entry.id   6954cf3041574daa48eb593f627e83b2
#
_cell.length_a   1.000
_cell.length_b   1.000
_cell.length_c   1.000
_cell.angle_alpha   90.00
_cell.angle_beta   90.00
_cell.angle_gamma   90.00
#
_symmetry.space_group_name_H-M   'P 1'
#
loop_
_entity.id
_entity.type
_entity.pdbx_description
1 polymer ?
#
loop_
_entity_poly.entity_id
_entity_poly.type
_entity_poly.pdbx_seq_one_letter_code
_entity_poly.pdbx_strand_id
1 'polypeptide(L)'
;MKRQFWFGLFAGLAIASVLRQTSKNALTQSRLDAYYKRRAENYNDTDLQVNLFGRWPRLEMRDAIMRLAALKHGDKVLDFACGAGANFPYIIERIGPTGKLVAVDYSPEMLAAAQRVIDQNGWTNVELVQSDAATMQPGNDFDVVLCTLGLIVIPRHEQAMQQAWDALKPGGTYAIADICESDLWYARPIGWVMNILDLFIITDSTRHPWEWLAARSQNYWRDGVFFGFFYAAVGTKPST
;
A
#
# COMPACT_ATOMS: atom_id res chain seq x y z
N MET A 1 -37.56 -0.33 27.45
CA MET A 1 -36.15 0.12 27.22
C MET A 1 -35.27 -0.88 26.49
N LYS A 2 -35.20 -2.18 26.86
CA LYS A 2 -34.29 -3.16 26.17
C LYS A 2 -34.64 -3.41 24.69
N ARG A 3 -35.92 -3.42 24.28
CA ARG A 3 -36.30 -3.66 22.86
C ARG A 3 -35.91 -2.52 21.92
N GLN A 4 -35.99 -1.27 22.35
CA GLN A 4 -35.60 -0.11 21.54
C GLN A 4 -34.08 -0.01 21.36
N PHE A 5 -33.32 -0.43 22.36
CA PHE A 5 -31.85 -0.49 22.27
C PHE A 5 -31.40 -1.49 21.22
N TRP A 6 -32.00 -2.68 21.18
CA TRP A 6 -31.66 -3.70 20.17
C TRP A 6 -32.10 -3.29 18.77
N PHE A 7 -33.26 -2.61 18.61
CA PHE A 7 -33.68 -2.09 17.31
C PHE A 7 -32.73 -1.00 16.77
N GLY A 8 -32.25 -0.11 17.61
CA GLY A 8 -31.24 0.89 17.25
C GLY A 8 -29.91 0.27 16.84
N LEU A 9 -29.46 -0.79 17.55
CA LEU A 9 -28.24 -1.51 17.25
C LEU A 9 -28.34 -2.25 15.90
N PHE A 10 -29.46 -2.95 15.64
CA PHE A 10 -29.68 -3.66 14.37
C PHE A 10 -29.85 -2.70 13.19
N ALA A 11 -30.53 -1.58 13.36
CA ALA A 11 -30.68 -0.54 12.36
C ALA A 11 -29.30 0.11 12.05
N GLY A 12 -28.49 0.38 13.07
CA GLY A 12 -27.12 0.89 12.91
C GLY A 12 -26.21 -0.09 12.15
N LEU A 13 -26.28 -1.39 12.46
CA LEU A 13 -25.52 -2.43 11.76
C LEU A 13 -25.99 -2.61 10.31
N ALA A 14 -27.28 -2.52 10.03
CA ALA A 14 -27.81 -2.60 8.67
C ALA A 14 -27.40 -1.37 7.84
N ILE A 15 -27.45 -0.17 8.41
CA ILE A 15 -27.00 1.07 7.77
C ILE A 15 -25.48 0.99 7.52
N ALA A 16 -24.69 0.56 8.48
CA ALA A 16 -23.26 0.38 8.33
C ALA A 16 -22.92 -0.65 7.22
N SER A 17 -23.68 -1.74 7.13
CA SER A 17 -23.50 -2.75 6.08
C SER A 17 -23.86 -2.21 4.68
N VAL A 18 -24.93 -1.43 4.56
CA VAL A 18 -25.31 -0.78 3.29
C VAL A 18 -24.28 0.28 2.89
N LEU A 19 -23.85 1.10 3.85
CA LEU A 19 -22.80 2.10 3.62
C LEU A 19 -21.46 1.43 3.20
N ARG A 20 -21.11 0.30 3.82
CA ARG A 20 -19.94 -0.51 3.46
C ARG A 20 -20.03 -1.06 2.03
N GLN A 21 -21.21 -1.53 1.62
CA GLN A 21 -21.44 -2.00 0.25
C GLN A 21 -21.31 -0.86 -0.78
N THR A 22 -21.82 0.32 -0.44
CA THR A 22 -21.71 1.53 -1.27
C THR A 22 -20.27 2.04 -1.34
N SER A 23 -19.48 1.89 -0.27
CA SER A 23 -18.06 2.24 -0.24
C SER A 23 -17.23 1.33 -1.16
N LYS A 24 -17.46 0.02 -1.13
CA LYS A 24 -16.79 -0.93 -2.06
C LYS A 24 -17.05 -0.60 -3.52
N ASN A 25 -18.27 -0.15 -3.85
CA ASN A 25 -18.62 0.31 -5.20
C ASN A 25 -18.10 1.73 -5.51
N ALA A 26 -17.51 2.41 -4.53
CA ALA A 26 -17.02 3.79 -4.65
C ALA A 26 -15.57 3.91 -5.09
N LEU A 27 -14.78 2.81 -5.05
CA LEU A 27 -13.41 2.76 -5.56
C LEU A 27 -13.44 2.73 -7.09
N THR A 28 -13.72 3.89 -7.69
CA THR A 28 -13.60 4.08 -9.13
C THR A 28 -12.35 4.88 -9.44
N GLN A 29 -11.72 4.60 -10.59
CA GLN A 29 -10.51 5.30 -11.02
C GLN A 29 -10.72 6.83 -11.03
N SER A 30 -11.86 7.30 -11.55
CA SER A 30 -12.17 8.74 -11.63
C SER A 30 -12.24 9.45 -10.27
N ARG A 31 -12.66 8.75 -9.21
CA ARG A 31 -12.65 9.31 -7.85
C ARG A 31 -11.23 9.36 -7.27
N LEU A 32 -10.42 8.35 -7.56
CA LEU A 32 -9.00 8.35 -7.20
C LEU A 32 -8.26 9.49 -7.87
N ASP A 33 -8.49 9.72 -9.16
CA ASP A 33 -7.88 10.82 -9.91
C ASP A 33 -8.21 12.18 -9.28
N ALA A 34 -9.48 12.42 -8.97
CA ALA A 34 -9.91 13.66 -8.32
C ALA A 34 -9.31 13.82 -6.91
N TYR A 35 -9.15 12.73 -6.17
CA TYR A 35 -8.56 12.72 -4.84
C TYR A 35 -7.06 13.05 -4.89
N TYR A 36 -6.29 12.35 -5.73
CA TYR A 36 -4.85 12.54 -5.83
C TYR A 36 -4.48 13.87 -6.46
N LYS A 37 -5.21 14.34 -7.49
CA LYS A 37 -5.02 15.66 -8.08
C LYS A 37 -5.09 16.79 -7.04
N ARG A 38 -5.98 16.66 -6.06
CA ARG A 38 -6.14 17.67 -4.99
C ARG A 38 -5.04 17.59 -3.92
N ARG A 39 -4.43 16.43 -3.71
CA ARG A 39 -3.49 16.18 -2.60
C ARG A 39 -2.02 16.12 -3.01
N ALA A 40 -1.71 15.94 -4.28
CA ALA A 40 -0.34 15.68 -4.74
C ALA A 40 0.67 16.78 -4.36
N GLU A 41 0.25 18.05 -4.38
CA GLU A 41 1.14 19.18 -4.04
C GLU A 41 1.61 19.15 -2.59
N ASN A 42 0.77 18.63 -1.68
CA ASN A 42 1.04 18.61 -0.24
C ASN A 42 1.09 17.17 0.33
N TYR A 43 1.20 16.15 -0.52
CA TYR A 43 1.05 14.75 -0.07
C TYR A 43 2.11 14.36 0.96
N ASN A 44 3.37 14.71 0.73
CA ASN A 44 4.46 14.47 1.66
C ASN A 44 4.36 15.33 2.92
N ASP A 45 3.87 16.59 2.79
CA ASP A 45 3.67 17.49 3.93
C ASP A 45 2.41 17.15 4.72
N THR A 46 1.36 16.66 4.03
CA THR A 46 0.12 16.21 4.70
C THR A 46 0.32 14.86 5.39
N ASP A 47 1.22 14.02 4.92
CA ASP A 47 1.72 12.87 5.67
C ASP A 47 2.43 13.31 6.96
N LEU A 48 3.01 14.52 6.99
CA LEU A 48 3.50 15.18 8.19
C LEU A 48 2.38 15.73 9.10
N GLN A 49 1.23 16.10 8.55
CA GLN A 49 0.15 16.80 9.26
C GLN A 49 -1.02 15.94 9.76
N VAL A 50 -1.23 14.73 9.28
CA VAL A 50 -2.16 13.74 9.89
C VAL A 50 -1.52 13.15 11.17
N ASN A 51 -1.23 14.02 12.08
CA ASN A 51 0.00 14.08 12.86
C ASN A 51 -0.08 13.68 14.30
N LEU A 52 -1.11 13.08 14.85
CA LEU A 52 -0.97 12.58 16.22
C LEU A 52 -1.11 11.05 16.34
N PHE A 53 -1.79 10.40 15.38
CA PHE A 53 -1.99 8.96 15.43
C PHE A 53 -1.54 8.19 14.18
N GLY A 54 -1.20 8.87 13.08
CA GLY A 54 -0.95 8.23 11.78
C GLY A 54 0.50 8.24 11.28
N ARG A 55 1.36 9.14 11.75
CA ARG A 55 2.74 9.27 11.23
C ARG A 55 3.65 8.16 11.73
N TRP A 56 3.67 7.93 13.01
CA TRP A 56 4.58 6.98 13.65
C TRP A 56 4.36 5.53 13.16
N PRO A 57 3.13 5.00 13.11
CA PRO A 57 2.87 3.68 12.56
C PRO A 57 3.33 3.51 11.10
N ARG A 58 3.19 4.55 10.27
CA ARG A 58 3.60 4.48 8.85
C ARG A 58 5.11 4.47 8.68
N LEU A 59 5.86 5.24 9.47
CA LEU A 59 7.31 5.22 9.44
C LEU A 59 7.86 3.90 9.92
N GLU A 60 7.34 3.36 11.03
CA GLU A 60 7.72 2.04 11.53
C GLU A 60 7.38 0.93 10.52
N MET A 61 6.18 0.99 9.91
CA MET A 61 5.77 0.03 8.90
C MET A 61 6.71 0.08 7.68
N ARG A 62 7.06 1.29 7.18
CA ARG A 62 8.00 1.43 6.05
C ARG A 62 9.36 0.89 6.38
N ASP A 63 9.91 1.24 7.53
CA ASP A 63 11.21 0.73 7.95
C ASP A 63 11.18 -0.79 8.18
N ALA A 64 10.12 -1.31 8.77
CA ALA A 64 9.92 -2.75 8.96
C ALA A 64 9.87 -3.48 7.61
N ILE A 65 9.07 -3.01 6.65
CA ILE A 65 8.96 -3.67 5.35
C ILE A 65 10.27 -3.63 4.57
N MET A 66 11.06 -2.53 4.66
CA MET A 66 12.35 -2.44 4.01
C MET A 66 13.38 -3.41 4.59
N ARG A 67 13.35 -3.64 5.92
CA ARG A 67 14.17 -4.69 6.55
C ARG A 67 13.75 -6.09 6.11
N LEU A 68 12.43 -6.34 6.08
CA LEU A 68 11.88 -7.64 5.70
C LEU A 68 12.09 -7.97 4.22
N ALA A 69 12.03 -6.97 3.34
CA ALA A 69 12.33 -7.13 1.93
C ALA A 69 13.79 -7.52 1.65
N ALA A 70 14.67 -7.37 2.67
CA ALA A 70 16.08 -7.77 2.64
C ALA A 70 16.83 -7.20 1.43
N LEU A 71 16.57 -5.94 1.09
CA LEU A 71 17.20 -5.23 -0.03
C LEU A 71 18.72 -5.27 0.08
N LYS A 72 19.39 -5.47 -1.04
CA LYS A 72 20.87 -5.59 -1.16
C LYS A 72 21.44 -4.60 -2.18
N HIS A 73 22.70 -4.28 -2.02
CA HIS A 73 23.44 -3.51 -3.03
C HIS A 73 23.35 -4.18 -4.40
N GLY A 74 22.99 -3.41 -5.42
CA GLY A 74 22.85 -3.86 -6.79
C GLY A 74 21.47 -4.41 -7.14
N ASP A 75 20.53 -4.55 -6.20
CA ASP A 75 19.18 -5.05 -6.47
C ASP A 75 18.44 -4.16 -7.47
N LYS A 76 17.65 -4.79 -8.35
CA LYS A 76 16.64 -4.16 -9.19
C LYS A 76 15.30 -4.26 -8.49
N VAL A 77 14.73 -3.12 -8.13
CA VAL A 77 13.52 -3.02 -7.31
C VAL A 77 12.38 -2.41 -8.11
N LEU A 78 11.19 -2.99 -7.99
CA LEU A 78 9.93 -2.42 -8.46
C LEU A 78 9.14 -1.91 -7.26
N ASP A 79 8.84 -0.61 -7.21
CA ASP A 79 7.90 0.01 -6.25
C ASP A 79 6.64 0.42 -7.02
N PHE A 80 5.57 -0.38 -6.95
CA PHE A 80 4.32 -0.06 -7.65
C PHE A 80 3.31 0.60 -6.72
N ALA A 81 2.54 1.55 -7.25
CA ALA A 81 1.79 2.56 -6.50
C ALA A 81 2.73 3.37 -5.59
N CYS A 82 3.83 3.86 -6.17
CA CYS A 82 4.91 4.51 -5.44
C CYS A 82 4.52 5.89 -4.88
N GLY A 83 3.42 6.47 -5.37
CA GLY A 83 2.94 7.79 -4.97
C GLY A 83 4.00 8.86 -5.19
N ALA A 84 4.17 9.73 -4.22
CA ALA A 84 5.14 10.82 -4.23
C ALA A 84 6.57 10.39 -3.83
N GLY A 85 6.89 9.09 -3.90
CA GLY A 85 8.25 8.59 -3.69
C GLY A 85 8.67 8.45 -2.21
N ALA A 86 7.73 8.26 -1.29
CA ALA A 86 8.02 8.17 0.13
C ALA A 86 8.91 6.97 0.52
N ASN A 87 8.99 5.94 -0.33
CA ASN A 87 9.87 4.79 -0.14
C ASN A 87 11.29 5.02 -0.67
N PHE A 88 11.48 5.95 -1.60
CA PHE A 88 12.72 6.10 -2.36
C PHE A 88 13.97 6.24 -1.49
N PRO A 89 14.00 7.10 -0.44
CA PRO A 89 15.19 7.22 0.41
C PRO A 89 15.61 5.88 1.02
N TYR A 90 14.63 5.11 1.49
CA TYR A 90 14.89 3.82 2.14
C TYR A 90 15.38 2.75 1.15
N ILE A 91 14.85 2.76 -0.09
CA ILE A 91 15.24 1.82 -1.13
C ILE A 91 16.64 2.17 -1.63
N ILE A 92 16.86 3.43 -2.03
CA ILE A 92 18.11 3.88 -2.65
C ILE A 92 19.29 3.72 -1.69
N GLU A 93 19.11 4.02 -0.41
CA GLU A 93 20.15 3.79 0.62
C GLU A 93 20.62 2.33 0.64
N ARG A 94 19.68 1.38 0.46
CA ARG A 94 19.97 -0.06 0.57
C ARG A 94 20.50 -0.66 -0.73
N ILE A 95 19.95 -0.28 -1.88
CA ILE A 95 20.41 -0.83 -3.17
C ILE A 95 21.71 -0.17 -3.68
N GLY A 96 22.01 1.01 -3.17
CA GLY A 96 23.22 1.75 -3.56
C GLY A 96 23.19 2.24 -5.02
N PRO A 97 24.30 2.81 -5.50
CA PRO A 97 24.38 3.42 -6.83
C PRO A 97 24.37 2.42 -7.98
N THR A 98 24.66 1.15 -7.72
CA THR A 98 24.65 0.07 -8.74
C THR A 98 23.29 -0.61 -8.86
N GLY A 99 22.39 -0.43 -7.88
CA GLY A 99 21.02 -0.90 -7.94
C GLY A 99 20.14 0.00 -8.81
N LYS A 100 18.97 -0.48 -9.15
CA LYS A 100 17.98 0.26 -9.94
C LYS A 100 16.60 0.22 -9.28
N LEU A 101 15.95 1.38 -9.15
CA LEU A 101 14.56 1.49 -8.75
C LEU A 101 13.70 1.83 -9.97
N VAL A 102 12.69 1.01 -10.24
CA VAL A 102 11.59 1.33 -11.17
C VAL A 102 10.36 1.60 -10.33
N ALA A 103 9.85 2.82 -10.40
CA ALA A 103 8.73 3.28 -9.58
C ALA A 103 7.52 3.59 -10.47
N VAL A 104 6.43 2.87 -10.23
CA VAL A 104 5.22 2.93 -11.05
C VAL A 104 4.10 3.59 -10.26
N ASP A 105 3.45 4.57 -10.84
CA ASP A 105 2.20 5.13 -10.31
C ASP A 105 1.25 5.51 -11.44
N TYR A 106 -0.04 5.52 -11.14
CA TYR A 106 -1.07 5.92 -12.09
C TYR A 106 -1.17 7.45 -12.24
N SER A 107 -0.99 8.19 -11.13
CA SER A 107 -1.20 9.64 -11.07
C SER A 107 0.03 10.40 -11.58
N PRO A 108 -0.13 11.22 -12.66
CA PRO A 108 0.94 12.08 -13.12
C PRO A 108 1.35 13.13 -12.08
N GLU A 109 0.42 13.57 -11.23
CA GLU A 109 0.71 14.53 -10.16
C GLU A 109 1.57 13.91 -9.07
N MET A 110 1.31 12.64 -8.72
CA MET A 110 2.17 11.90 -7.77
C MET A 110 3.57 11.69 -8.35
N LEU A 111 3.67 11.30 -9.62
CA LEU A 111 4.97 11.16 -10.28
C LEU A 111 5.73 12.48 -10.40
N ALA A 112 5.04 13.60 -10.63
CA ALA A 112 5.66 14.91 -10.59
C ALA A 112 6.20 15.27 -9.19
N ALA A 113 5.53 14.85 -8.12
CA ALA A 113 6.03 14.99 -6.75
C ALA A 113 7.23 14.05 -6.50
N ALA A 114 7.16 12.81 -6.96
CA ALA A 114 8.25 11.84 -6.88
C ALA A 114 9.50 12.32 -7.64
N GLN A 115 9.32 12.95 -8.81
CA GLN A 115 10.43 13.53 -9.57
C GLN A 115 11.15 14.63 -8.77
N ARG A 116 10.40 15.50 -8.07
CA ARG A 116 11.02 16.51 -7.20
C ARG A 116 11.89 15.88 -6.10
N VAL A 117 11.46 14.77 -5.53
CA VAL A 117 12.26 14.03 -4.53
C VAL A 117 13.54 13.47 -5.16
N ILE A 118 13.46 12.94 -6.38
CA ILE A 118 14.63 12.45 -7.12
C ILE A 118 15.62 13.58 -7.38
N ASP A 119 15.13 14.72 -7.91
CA ASP A 119 15.95 15.88 -8.26
C ASP A 119 16.64 16.49 -7.04
N GLN A 120 15.91 16.62 -5.91
CA GLN A 120 16.44 17.14 -4.65
C GLN A 120 17.57 16.29 -4.06
N ASN A 121 17.56 14.98 -4.32
CA ASN A 121 18.57 14.05 -3.80
C ASN A 121 19.64 13.69 -4.86
N GLY A 122 19.48 14.13 -6.10
CA GLY A 122 20.43 13.84 -7.18
C GLY A 122 20.52 12.36 -7.57
N TRP A 123 19.43 11.59 -7.39
CA TRP A 123 19.44 10.17 -7.74
C TRP A 123 19.34 9.96 -9.25
N THR A 124 20.23 9.13 -9.79
CA THR A 124 20.30 8.82 -11.22
C THR A 124 19.85 7.40 -11.57
N ASN A 125 19.57 6.60 -10.57
CA ASN A 125 19.20 5.20 -10.70
C ASN A 125 17.72 4.92 -10.38
N VAL A 126 16.87 5.95 -10.45
CA VAL A 126 15.41 5.86 -10.31
C VAL A 126 14.75 6.14 -11.66
N GLU A 127 13.87 5.25 -12.07
CA GLU A 127 13.04 5.38 -13.26
C GLU A 127 11.56 5.50 -12.86
N LEU A 128 10.88 6.57 -13.28
CA LEU A 128 9.45 6.77 -13.07
C LEU A 128 8.65 6.28 -14.28
N VAL A 129 7.63 5.49 -14.03
CA VAL A 129 6.74 4.95 -15.07
C VAL A 129 5.29 5.29 -14.73
N GLN A 130 4.63 6.05 -15.62
CA GLN A 130 3.20 6.29 -15.48
C GLN A 130 2.42 5.11 -16.05
N SER A 131 1.77 4.33 -15.20
CA SER A 131 0.94 3.19 -15.62
C SER A 131 -0.08 2.82 -14.54
N ASP A 132 -1.20 2.24 -14.98
CA ASP A 132 -2.10 1.51 -14.10
C ASP A 132 -1.41 0.21 -13.66
N ALA A 133 -1.24 0.02 -12.35
CA ALA A 133 -0.58 -1.14 -11.78
C ALA A 133 -1.22 -2.48 -12.20
N ALA A 134 -2.53 -2.48 -12.51
CA ALA A 134 -3.23 -3.68 -12.97
C ALA A 134 -2.93 -4.07 -14.42
N THR A 135 -2.34 -3.18 -15.20
CA THR A 135 -1.97 -3.40 -16.61
C THR A 135 -0.54 -3.02 -16.93
N MET A 136 0.25 -2.68 -15.90
CA MET A 136 1.65 -2.30 -16.07
C MET A 136 2.47 -3.42 -16.72
N GLN A 137 3.45 -3.00 -17.50
CA GLN A 137 4.49 -3.86 -18.06
C GLN A 137 5.87 -3.30 -17.66
N PRO A 138 6.27 -3.45 -16.38
CA PRO A 138 7.49 -2.81 -15.87
C PRO A 138 8.77 -3.49 -16.36
N GLY A 139 8.64 -4.53 -17.18
CA GLY A 139 9.70 -5.49 -17.51
C GLY A 139 9.72 -6.64 -16.52
N ASN A 140 10.80 -7.38 -16.50
CA ASN A 140 11.01 -8.55 -15.65
C ASN A 140 12.38 -8.48 -14.95
N ASP A 141 12.74 -9.55 -14.27
CA ASP A 141 14.02 -9.68 -13.58
C ASP A 141 14.21 -8.74 -12.38
N PHE A 142 13.15 -8.41 -11.68
CA PHE A 142 13.24 -7.71 -10.41
C PHE A 142 13.67 -8.66 -9.28
N ASP A 143 14.62 -8.21 -8.46
CA ASP A 143 15.06 -8.91 -7.27
C ASP A 143 14.03 -8.75 -6.14
N VAL A 144 13.44 -7.55 -6.06
CA VAL A 144 12.43 -7.20 -5.05
C VAL A 144 11.29 -6.43 -5.70
N VAL A 145 10.06 -6.75 -5.29
CA VAL A 145 8.84 -6.00 -5.59
C VAL A 145 8.26 -5.48 -4.30
N LEU A 146 7.91 -4.19 -4.29
CA LEU A 146 7.34 -3.49 -3.13
C LEU A 146 6.00 -2.85 -3.48
N CYS A 147 5.07 -2.84 -2.50
CA CYS A 147 3.91 -1.96 -2.49
C CYS A 147 3.60 -1.54 -1.05
N THR A 148 3.54 -0.26 -0.80
CA THR A 148 3.19 0.27 0.52
C THR A 148 2.05 1.27 0.43
N LEU A 149 0.98 1.06 1.22
CA LEU A 149 -0.21 1.92 1.29
C LEU A 149 -0.91 2.13 -0.07
N GLY A 150 -0.80 1.14 -0.97
CA GLY A 150 -1.35 1.21 -2.33
C GLY A 150 -2.47 0.20 -2.59
N LEU A 151 -2.40 -1.02 -2.03
CA LEU A 151 -3.32 -2.10 -2.37
C LEU A 151 -4.76 -1.84 -1.90
N ILE A 152 -4.95 -1.05 -0.83
CA ILE A 152 -6.28 -0.66 -0.34
C ILE A 152 -6.99 0.35 -1.25
N VAL A 153 -6.26 1.04 -2.14
CA VAL A 153 -6.82 2.05 -3.06
C VAL A 153 -6.88 1.59 -4.51
N ILE A 154 -6.05 0.63 -4.94
CA ILE A 154 -6.06 0.12 -6.32
C ILE A 154 -7.35 -0.68 -6.58
N PRO A 155 -8.23 -0.28 -7.53
CA PRO A 155 -9.50 -1.00 -7.76
C PRO A 155 -9.28 -2.48 -8.12
N ARG A 156 -8.32 -2.77 -8.99
CA ARG A 156 -7.96 -4.11 -9.48
C ARG A 156 -6.69 -4.63 -8.82
N HIS A 157 -6.64 -4.59 -7.47
CA HIS A 157 -5.42 -4.89 -6.72
C HIS A 157 -4.86 -6.29 -6.96
N GLU A 158 -5.69 -7.33 -7.12
CA GLU A 158 -5.19 -8.69 -7.40
C GLU A 158 -4.51 -8.78 -8.77
N GLN A 159 -5.04 -8.07 -9.78
CA GLN A 159 -4.38 -7.98 -11.09
C GLN A 159 -3.05 -7.23 -10.99
N ALA A 160 -3.01 -6.13 -10.23
CA ALA A 160 -1.77 -5.40 -9.98
C ALA A 160 -0.72 -6.27 -9.28
N MET A 161 -1.15 -7.04 -8.27
CA MET A 161 -0.28 -8.00 -7.58
C MET A 161 0.23 -9.08 -8.54
N GLN A 162 -0.61 -9.57 -9.45
CA GLN A 162 -0.20 -10.56 -10.44
C GLN A 162 0.84 -9.99 -11.42
N GLN A 163 0.63 -8.77 -11.96
CA GLN A 163 1.62 -8.13 -12.85
C GLN A 163 2.98 -7.97 -12.16
N ALA A 164 2.96 -7.52 -10.90
CA ALA A 164 4.17 -7.37 -10.10
C ALA A 164 4.84 -8.71 -9.77
N TRP A 165 4.05 -9.76 -9.53
CA TRP A 165 4.56 -11.11 -9.33
C TRP A 165 5.22 -11.69 -10.58
N ASP A 166 4.64 -11.45 -11.75
CA ASP A 166 5.17 -11.94 -13.01
C ASP A 166 6.51 -11.27 -13.34
N ALA A 167 6.66 -9.99 -12.97
CA ALA A 167 7.89 -9.22 -13.12
C ALA A 167 9.03 -9.66 -12.16
N LEU A 168 8.71 -10.35 -11.08
CA LEU A 168 9.68 -10.78 -10.08
C LEU A 168 10.45 -12.01 -10.56
N LYS A 169 11.77 -12.04 -10.35
CA LYS A 169 12.64 -13.21 -10.58
C LYS A 169 12.18 -14.42 -9.76
N PRO A 170 12.40 -15.65 -10.24
CA PRO A 170 12.43 -16.81 -9.35
C PRO A 170 13.42 -16.58 -8.20
N GLY A 171 12.99 -16.87 -6.97
CA GLY A 171 13.78 -16.58 -5.76
C GLY A 171 13.74 -15.12 -5.29
N GLY A 172 13.10 -14.22 -6.03
CA GLY A 172 12.93 -12.81 -5.65
C GLY A 172 11.94 -12.61 -4.50
N THR A 173 12.02 -11.48 -3.82
CA THR A 173 11.18 -11.12 -2.68
C THR A 173 10.01 -10.23 -3.07
N TYR A 174 8.81 -10.62 -2.70
CA TYR A 174 7.60 -9.79 -2.80
C TYR A 174 7.23 -9.25 -1.41
N ALA A 175 7.16 -7.94 -1.26
CA ALA A 175 6.92 -7.28 0.02
C ALA A 175 5.75 -6.29 -0.07
N ILE A 176 4.80 -6.39 0.84
CA ILE A 176 3.63 -5.52 0.93
C ILE A 176 3.42 -5.02 2.33
N ALA A 177 3.01 -3.77 2.46
CA ALA A 177 2.61 -3.21 3.74
C ALA A 177 1.47 -2.21 3.54
N ASP A 178 0.40 -2.37 4.30
CA ASP A 178 -0.79 -1.54 4.13
C ASP A 178 -1.63 -1.48 5.42
N ILE A 179 -2.73 -0.74 5.36
CA ILE A 179 -3.73 -0.68 6.42
C ILE A 179 -4.69 -1.88 6.27
N CYS A 180 -5.16 -2.42 7.39
CA CYS A 180 -6.18 -3.45 7.42
C CYS A 180 -7.11 -3.29 8.62
N GLU A 181 -8.22 -4.01 8.62
CA GLU A 181 -9.00 -4.22 9.85
C GLU A 181 -8.18 -5.05 10.84
N SER A 182 -8.23 -4.67 12.11
CA SER A 182 -7.56 -5.45 13.16
C SER A 182 -8.35 -6.71 13.51
N ASP A 183 -7.66 -7.84 13.61
CA ASP A 183 -8.20 -9.12 14.08
C ASP A 183 -8.41 -9.15 15.61
N LEU A 184 -7.86 -8.17 16.34
CA LEU A 184 -7.91 -8.11 17.79
C LEU A 184 -9.28 -7.67 18.27
N TRP A 185 -9.94 -8.49 19.08
CA TRP A 185 -11.31 -8.26 19.54
C TRP A 185 -11.49 -6.93 20.28
N TYR A 186 -10.50 -6.49 21.03
CA TYR A 186 -10.53 -5.23 21.78
C TYR A 186 -10.28 -3.98 20.90
N ALA A 187 -9.73 -4.16 19.70
CA ALA A 187 -9.54 -3.09 18.72
C ALA A 187 -10.77 -2.86 17.82
N ARG A 188 -11.77 -3.76 17.86
CA ARG A 188 -13.00 -3.67 17.05
C ARG A 188 -13.73 -2.33 17.15
N PRO A 189 -13.86 -1.67 18.33
CA PRO A 189 -14.49 -0.35 18.41
C PRO A 189 -13.76 0.72 17.60
N ILE A 190 -12.42 0.66 17.59
CA ILE A 190 -11.57 1.56 16.80
C ILE A 190 -11.74 1.25 15.30
N GLY A 191 -11.76 -0.02 14.93
CA GLY A 191 -12.02 -0.48 13.56
C GLY A 191 -13.36 0.01 13.03
N TRP A 192 -14.39 0.03 13.88
CA TRP A 192 -15.71 0.57 13.51
C TRP A 192 -15.66 2.08 13.20
N VAL A 193 -14.90 2.86 13.97
CA VAL A 193 -14.65 4.28 13.69
C VAL A 193 -13.83 4.45 12.41
N MET A 194 -12.80 3.62 12.21
CA MET A 194 -11.99 3.63 10.98
C MET A 194 -12.86 3.35 9.74
N ASN A 195 -13.75 2.37 9.80
CA ASN A 195 -14.68 2.06 8.70
C ASN A 195 -15.60 3.22 8.33
N ILE A 196 -16.01 4.04 9.30
CA ILE A 196 -16.76 5.27 9.03
C ILE A 196 -15.85 6.29 8.32
N LEU A 197 -14.58 6.39 8.72
CA LEU A 197 -13.61 7.28 8.07
C LEU A 197 -13.27 6.81 6.66
N ASP A 198 -13.21 5.51 6.39
CA ASP A 198 -12.97 4.94 5.06
C ASP A 198 -14.02 5.39 4.02
N LEU A 199 -15.25 5.72 4.46
CA LEU A 199 -16.27 6.32 3.58
C LEU A 199 -15.81 7.66 3.00
N PHE A 200 -14.93 8.37 3.70
CA PHE A 200 -14.42 9.69 3.32
C PHE A 200 -13.01 9.63 2.69
N ILE A 201 -12.26 8.55 2.88
CA ILE A 201 -10.85 8.41 2.52
C ILE A 201 -10.69 7.36 1.41
N ILE A 202 -11.59 7.09 0.53
CA ILE A 202 -11.45 6.25 -0.67
C ILE A 202 -10.48 5.06 -0.47
N THR A 203 -10.66 4.28 0.60
CA THR A 203 -9.85 3.11 0.95
C THR A 203 -10.74 1.89 1.18
N ASP A 204 -10.20 0.69 1.09
CA ASP A 204 -10.89 -0.55 1.45
C ASP A 204 -10.01 -1.38 2.38
N SER A 205 -10.05 -1.05 3.67
CA SER A 205 -9.29 -1.74 4.72
C SER A 205 -9.72 -3.20 4.97
N THR A 206 -10.80 -3.64 4.33
CA THR A 206 -11.31 -5.03 4.44
C THR A 206 -10.61 -6.02 3.52
N ARG A 207 -9.69 -5.55 2.69
CA ARG A 207 -8.92 -6.40 1.78
C ARG A 207 -7.84 -7.16 2.54
N HIS A 208 -7.57 -8.39 2.09
CA HIS A 208 -6.58 -9.29 2.67
C HIS A 208 -5.53 -9.71 1.62
N PRO A 209 -4.78 -8.76 1.01
CA PRO A 209 -3.85 -9.10 -0.06
C PRO A 209 -2.70 -10.01 0.38
N TRP A 210 -2.42 -10.07 1.68
CA TRP A 210 -1.45 -11.02 2.25
C TRP A 210 -1.87 -12.49 2.09
N GLU A 211 -3.16 -12.81 2.00
CA GLU A 211 -3.64 -14.19 1.75
C GLU A 211 -3.28 -14.62 0.32
N TRP A 212 -3.43 -13.71 -0.63
CA TRP A 212 -3.01 -13.92 -2.01
C TRP A 212 -1.50 -14.19 -2.11
N LEU A 213 -0.68 -13.44 -1.36
CA LEU A 213 0.77 -13.61 -1.30
C LEU A 213 1.13 -14.93 -0.60
N ALA A 214 0.52 -15.24 0.53
CA ALA A 214 0.75 -16.47 1.28
C ALA A 214 0.49 -17.74 0.44
N ALA A 215 -0.56 -17.72 -0.38
CA ALA A 215 -0.94 -18.86 -1.21
C ALA A 215 0.06 -19.17 -2.36
N ARG A 216 0.94 -18.22 -2.73
CA ARG A 216 1.84 -18.30 -3.89
C ARG A 216 3.31 -18.33 -3.54
N SER A 217 3.67 -17.84 -2.37
CA SER A 217 5.07 -17.65 -1.97
C SER A 217 5.58 -18.79 -1.10
N GLN A 218 6.89 -18.94 -1.14
CA GLN A 218 7.66 -19.67 -0.12
C GLN A 218 8.18 -18.68 0.93
N ASN A 219 8.57 -19.19 2.10
CA ASN A 219 9.11 -18.37 3.19
C ASN A 219 8.22 -17.17 3.54
N TYR A 220 6.91 -17.40 3.53
CA TYR A 220 5.94 -16.34 3.84
C TYR A 220 6.03 -15.92 5.30
N TRP A 221 6.01 -14.63 5.53
CA TRP A 221 5.93 -14.03 6.84
C TRP A 221 4.96 -12.83 6.84
N ARG A 222 4.21 -12.66 7.91
CA ARG A 222 3.34 -11.51 8.14
C ARG A 222 3.37 -11.13 9.61
N ASP A 223 3.38 -9.84 9.88
CA ASP A 223 3.14 -9.29 11.21
C ASP A 223 2.24 -8.06 11.14
N GLY A 224 1.58 -7.77 12.26
CA GLY A 224 0.74 -6.61 12.45
C GLY A 224 1.42 -5.60 13.38
N VAL A 225 1.36 -4.32 13.04
CA VAL A 225 1.81 -3.23 13.90
C VAL A 225 0.62 -2.34 14.28
N PHE A 226 0.77 -1.57 15.35
CA PHE A 226 -0.25 -0.65 15.83
C PHE A 226 -1.62 -1.32 16.02
N PHE A 227 -1.70 -2.24 17.00
CA PHE A 227 -2.91 -3.00 17.31
C PHE A 227 -3.49 -3.76 16.11
N GLY A 228 -2.66 -4.13 15.15
CA GLY A 228 -3.06 -4.89 13.97
C GLY A 228 -3.77 -4.08 12.87
N PHE A 229 -3.82 -2.73 12.98
CA PHE A 229 -4.38 -1.88 11.92
C PHE A 229 -3.44 -1.64 10.75
N PHE A 230 -2.18 -1.97 10.88
CA PHE A 230 -1.20 -2.00 9.79
C PHE A 230 -0.58 -3.39 9.77
N TYR A 231 -0.24 -3.85 8.58
CA TYR A 231 0.49 -5.09 8.41
C TYR A 231 1.70 -4.89 7.49
N ALA A 232 2.67 -5.75 7.68
CA ALA A 232 3.75 -5.99 6.73
C ALA A 232 3.77 -7.49 6.40
N ALA A 233 3.88 -7.83 5.14
CA ALA A 233 3.99 -9.21 4.71
C ALA A 233 5.03 -9.35 3.60
N VAL A 234 5.79 -10.43 3.65
CA VAL A 234 6.79 -10.77 2.65
C VAL A 234 6.69 -12.24 2.28
N GLY A 235 7.06 -12.54 1.06
CA GLY A 235 7.15 -13.91 0.57
C GLY A 235 8.14 -14.00 -0.58
N THR A 236 8.72 -15.16 -0.78
CA THR A 236 9.68 -15.42 -1.85
C THR A 236 9.00 -16.15 -3.00
N LYS A 237 9.20 -15.70 -4.24
CA LYS A 237 8.73 -16.42 -5.42
C LYS A 237 9.49 -17.74 -5.54
N PRO A 238 8.81 -18.88 -5.73
CA PRO A 238 9.48 -20.17 -5.93
C PRO A 238 10.55 -20.11 -7.02
N SER A 239 11.63 -20.85 -6.86
CA SER A 239 12.74 -20.88 -7.82
C SER A 239 12.49 -21.79 -9.02
N THR A 240 11.37 -22.54 -9.00
CA THR A 240 10.93 -23.46 -10.08
C THR A 240 9.45 -23.35 -10.29
#